data_da72d38cdcc886a3a623eb3a110bfacb
#
_entry.id   da72d38cdcc886a3a623eb3a110bfacb
#
_cell.length_a   1.000
_cell.length_b   1.000
_cell.length_c   1.000
_cell.angle_alpha   90.00
_cell.angle_beta   90.00
_cell.angle_gamma   90.00
#
_symmetry.space_group_name_H-M   'P 1'
#
loop_
_entity.id
_entity.type
_entity.pdbx_description
1 polymer ?
#
loop_
_entity_poly.entity_id
_entity_poly.type
_entity_poly.pdbx_seq_one_letter_code
_entity_poly.pdbx_strand_id
1 'polypeptide(L)'
;MPMEPKFQILERREDSIKFIIEGVDVPFANALRRTILAEVPTFAVDEVEFFENDSALFDEIIAHRLAMIPLTTPVERFSLDSLELDDYTVTLSLEAEGPGMVYSGDLKSDDEGVKPANPDIPIVKLAEGQRLTLNAYAKLGRGKDHAKWQPGFVYYKYLTKIHVSKEVPEWEELKKLAERRGLPVDETEEELIITTTKAFYLPRKFEAYQGDKIREEVVPRTFVFTVETNGELPVEEIVAIALKILMRKSDRFISELHKLASD
;
A
#
# COMPACT_ATOMS: atom_id res chain seq x y z
N MET A 1 -0.02 -11.23 -31.03
CA MET A 1 0.32 -9.82 -30.81
C MET A 1 0.39 -9.59 -29.32
N PRO A 2 1.36 -8.87 -28.76
CA PRO A 2 1.28 -8.42 -27.38
C PRO A 2 0.03 -7.55 -27.25
N MET A 3 -0.85 -7.91 -26.32
CA MET A 3 -2.02 -7.06 -26.00
C MET A 3 -1.50 -5.80 -25.32
N GLU A 4 -2.00 -4.64 -25.74
CA GLU A 4 -1.73 -3.40 -25.02
C GLU A 4 -2.30 -3.51 -23.60
N PRO A 5 -1.52 -3.14 -22.56
CA PRO A 5 -2.03 -3.13 -21.20
C PRO A 5 -3.25 -2.23 -21.07
N LYS A 6 -4.30 -2.74 -20.40
CA LYS A 6 -5.50 -1.97 -20.06
C LYS A 6 -5.59 -1.82 -18.56
N PHE A 7 -6.05 -0.67 -18.13
CA PHE A 7 -6.22 -0.32 -16.73
C PHE A 7 -7.67 0.12 -16.47
N GLN A 8 -8.27 -0.45 -15.42
CA GLN A 8 -9.63 -0.11 -15.02
C GLN A 8 -9.72 0.03 -13.49
N ILE A 9 -10.13 1.19 -13.01
CA ILE A 9 -10.42 1.39 -11.59
C ILE A 9 -11.75 0.72 -11.25
N LEU A 10 -11.76 -0.13 -10.23
CA LEU A 10 -12.94 -0.79 -9.69
C LEU A 10 -13.53 -0.06 -8.49
N GLU A 11 -12.66 0.42 -7.60
CA GLU A 11 -13.05 1.09 -6.36
C GLU A 11 -11.97 2.11 -5.99
N ARG A 12 -12.40 3.28 -5.53
CA ARG A 12 -11.54 4.34 -5.04
C ARG A 12 -12.10 4.86 -3.72
N ARG A 13 -11.27 4.89 -2.70
CA ARG A 13 -11.52 5.48 -1.39
C ARG A 13 -10.41 6.47 -1.07
N GLU A 14 -10.53 7.16 0.03
CA GLU A 14 -9.51 8.10 0.49
C GLU A 14 -8.17 7.42 0.79
N ASP A 15 -8.23 6.23 1.39
CA ASP A 15 -7.09 5.45 1.86
C ASP A 15 -6.71 4.27 0.96
N SER A 16 -7.51 3.97 -0.08
CA SER A 16 -7.31 2.77 -0.88
C SER A 16 -7.80 2.89 -2.31
N ILE A 17 -7.11 2.18 -3.22
CA ILE A 17 -7.52 2.02 -4.61
C ILE A 17 -7.52 0.55 -4.99
N LYS A 18 -8.55 0.15 -5.74
CA LYS A 18 -8.66 -1.16 -6.33
C LYS A 18 -8.81 -1.04 -7.84
N PHE A 19 -7.99 -1.77 -8.58
CA PHE A 19 -8.00 -1.69 -10.04
C PHE A 19 -7.65 -3.03 -10.70
N ILE A 20 -8.02 -3.17 -11.97
CA ILE A 20 -7.62 -4.28 -12.83
C ILE A 20 -6.51 -3.80 -13.76
N ILE A 21 -5.52 -4.66 -13.96
CA ILE A 21 -4.55 -4.55 -15.07
C ILE A 21 -4.72 -5.80 -15.94
N GLU A 22 -4.97 -5.58 -17.22
CA GLU A 22 -5.06 -6.63 -18.25
C GLU A 22 -3.85 -6.56 -19.19
N GLY A 23 -3.52 -7.68 -19.81
CA GLY A 23 -2.48 -7.76 -20.85
C GLY A 23 -1.05 -7.83 -20.34
N VAL A 24 -0.85 -7.89 -19.00
CA VAL A 24 0.48 -8.02 -18.37
C VAL A 24 0.74 -9.45 -17.91
N ASP A 25 2.01 -9.77 -17.68
CA ASP A 25 2.42 -11.07 -17.13
C ASP A 25 2.65 -11.00 -15.60
N VAL A 26 2.82 -12.17 -14.99
CA VAL A 26 3.08 -12.31 -13.54
C VAL A 26 4.36 -11.58 -13.11
N PRO A 27 5.50 -11.66 -13.85
CA PRO A 27 6.70 -10.90 -13.51
C PRO A 27 6.45 -9.40 -13.39
N PHE A 28 5.70 -8.80 -14.33
CA PHE A 28 5.37 -7.38 -14.26
C PHE A 28 4.45 -7.06 -13.07
N ALA A 29 3.40 -7.84 -12.86
CA ALA A 29 2.50 -7.64 -11.71
C ALA A 29 3.28 -7.71 -10.38
N ASN A 30 4.18 -8.69 -10.24
CA ASN A 30 5.01 -8.79 -9.04
C ASN A 30 6.07 -7.68 -8.95
N ALA A 31 6.65 -7.26 -10.08
CA ALA A 31 7.58 -6.13 -10.10
C ALA A 31 6.89 -4.84 -9.61
N LEU A 32 5.68 -4.53 -10.10
CA LEU A 32 4.90 -3.39 -9.64
C LEU A 32 4.61 -3.46 -8.13
N ARG A 33 4.11 -4.61 -7.65
CA ARG A 33 3.86 -4.82 -6.22
C ARG A 33 5.11 -4.58 -5.38
N ARG A 34 6.24 -5.17 -5.77
CA ARG A 34 7.51 -5.03 -5.06
C ARG A 34 8.03 -3.60 -5.10
N THR A 35 7.90 -2.91 -6.23
CA THR A 35 8.34 -1.51 -6.37
C THR A 35 7.53 -0.60 -5.45
N ILE A 36 6.21 -0.81 -5.35
CA ILE A 36 5.37 -0.07 -4.39
C ILE A 36 5.90 -0.26 -2.97
N LEU A 37 6.13 -1.49 -2.52
CA LEU A 37 6.53 -1.77 -1.13
C LEU A 37 7.97 -1.35 -0.82
N ALA A 38 8.88 -1.47 -1.78
CA ALA A 38 10.32 -1.43 -1.52
C ALA A 38 11.02 -0.18 -2.03
N GLU A 39 10.43 0.53 -3.01
CA GLU A 39 11.17 1.56 -3.74
C GLU A 39 10.50 2.95 -3.70
N VAL A 40 9.19 3.03 -3.50
CA VAL A 40 8.49 4.31 -3.34
C VAL A 40 8.99 4.96 -2.04
N PRO A 41 9.61 6.14 -2.09
CA PRO A 41 10.17 6.77 -0.91
C PRO A 41 9.10 7.51 -0.10
N THR A 42 9.27 7.50 1.23
CA THR A 42 8.47 8.28 2.17
C THR A 42 9.35 8.87 3.25
N PHE A 43 8.85 9.88 3.97
CA PHE A 43 9.48 10.37 5.19
C PHE A 43 9.17 9.45 6.37
N ALA A 44 10.20 9.20 7.18
CA ALA A 44 10.04 8.57 8.50
C ALA A 44 11.12 9.08 9.45
N VAL A 45 10.85 9.09 10.75
CA VAL A 45 11.83 9.41 11.77
C VAL A 45 12.97 8.37 11.73
N ASP A 46 14.21 8.86 11.62
CA ASP A 46 15.42 8.03 11.51
C ASP A 46 16.29 8.11 12.76
N GLU A 47 16.42 9.30 13.32
CA GLU A 47 17.20 9.57 14.53
C GLU A 47 16.34 10.34 15.54
N VAL A 48 16.59 10.13 16.84
CA VAL A 48 15.91 10.86 17.93
C VAL A 48 16.95 11.28 18.96
N GLU A 49 16.91 12.57 19.32
CA GLU A 49 17.71 13.13 20.39
C GLU A 49 16.81 13.44 21.58
N PHE A 50 17.08 12.79 22.71
CA PHE A 50 16.34 13.00 23.96
C PHE A 50 17.07 14.02 24.85
N PHE A 51 16.36 15.04 25.30
CA PHE A 51 16.86 16.00 26.27
C PHE A 51 16.34 15.67 27.67
N GLU A 52 15.12 15.16 27.79
CA GLU A 52 14.49 14.76 29.04
C GLU A 52 13.46 13.66 28.78
N ASN A 53 13.50 12.57 29.55
CA ASN A 53 12.53 11.49 29.52
C ASN A 53 12.30 10.91 30.92
N ASP A 54 11.29 11.45 31.61
CA ASP A 54 10.85 10.95 32.93
C ASP A 54 9.75 9.90 32.81
N SER A 55 9.36 9.50 31.61
CA SER A 55 8.27 8.56 31.38
C SER A 55 8.63 7.14 31.83
N ALA A 56 7.63 6.27 31.89
CA ALA A 56 7.83 4.86 32.19
C ALA A 56 8.45 4.06 31.00
N LEU A 57 8.56 4.66 29.80
CA LEU A 57 9.14 4.02 28.62
C LEU A 57 10.59 4.47 28.44
N PHE A 58 11.47 3.53 28.11
CA PHE A 58 12.85 3.81 27.75
C PHE A 58 12.94 4.55 26.41
N ASP A 59 14.01 5.32 26.19
CA ASP A 59 14.23 6.13 25.01
C ASP A 59 14.12 5.33 23.71
N GLU A 60 14.70 4.13 23.66
CA GLU A 60 14.65 3.27 22.48
C GLU A 60 13.23 2.80 22.13
N ILE A 61 12.37 2.65 23.13
CA ILE A 61 10.96 2.28 22.89
C ILE A 61 10.20 3.46 22.29
N ILE A 62 10.42 4.67 22.83
CA ILE A 62 9.83 5.90 22.29
C ILE A 62 10.36 6.16 20.87
N ALA A 63 11.66 6.05 20.67
CA ALA A 63 12.29 6.23 19.35
C ALA A 63 11.71 5.25 18.31
N HIS A 64 11.55 3.97 18.67
CA HIS A 64 10.92 2.99 17.80
C HIS A 64 9.45 3.33 17.49
N ARG A 65 8.69 3.80 18.47
CA ARG A 65 7.30 4.24 18.24
C ARG A 65 7.23 5.44 17.30
N LEU A 66 8.11 6.44 17.51
CA LEU A 66 8.22 7.62 16.64
C LEU A 66 8.59 7.21 15.20
N ALA A 67 9.52 6.28 15.02
CA ALA A 67 9.92 5.77 13.71
C ALA A 67 8.77 5.10 12.94
N MET A 68 7.78 4.56 13.64
CA MET A 68 6.62 3.89 13.02
C MET A 68 5.41 4.81 12.81
N ILE A 69 5.50 6.09 13.17
CA ILE A 69 4.47 7.09 12.86
C ILE A 69 4.58 7.47 11.39
N PRO A 70 3.52 7.26 10.58
CA PRO A 70 3.51 7.70 9.19
C PRO A 70 3.57 9.22 9.10
N LEU A 71 4.49 9.74 8.30
CA LEU A 71 4.65 11.17 8.05
C LEU A 71 4.22 11.53 6.63
N THR A 72 3.46 12.61 6.47
CA THR A 72 3.11 13.11 5.14
C THR A 72 4.36 13.41 4.32
N THR A 73 4.32 13.08 3.03
CA THR A 73 5.44 13.25 2.10
C THR A 73 4.97 14.12 0.94
N PRO A 74 5.41 15.39 0.84
CA PRO A 74 4.95 16.30 -0.20
C PRO A 74 5.54 15.93 -1.56
N VAL A 75 4.69 15.34 -2.42
CA VAL A 75 5.05 14.80 -3.75
C VAL A 75 5.66 15.87 -4.66
N GLU A 76 5.17 17.10 -4.56
CA GLU A 76 5.53 18.19 -5.45
C GLU A 76 6.92 18.78 -5.18
N ARG A 77 7.47 18.52 -3.99
CA ARG A 77 8.72 19.11 -3.52
C ARG A 77 9.94 18.22 -3.72
N PHE A 78 9.74 16.90 -3.84
CA PHE A 78 10.82 15.93 -3.91
C PHE A 78 10.70 15.07 -5.16
N SER A 79 11.87 14.71 -5.73
CA SER A 79 11.93 13.77 -6.88
C SER A 79 11.71 12.33 -6.43
N LEU A 80 10.51 12.00 -5.93
CA LEU A 80 10.20 10.69 -5.36
C LEU A 80 10.33 9.52 -6.36
N ASP A 81 10.31 9.80 -7.65
CA ASP A 81 10.53 8.84 -8.72
C ASP A 81 12.01 8.71 -9.12
N SER A 82 12.92 9.50 -8.51
CA SER A 82 14.36 9.40 -8.71
C SER A 82 14.91 8.08 -8.20
N LEU A 83 16.03 7.61 -8.77
CA LEU A 83 16.76 6.47 -8.25
C LEU A 83 17.69 6.86 -7.06
N GLU A 84 17.97 8.14 -6.93
CA GLU A 84 18.70 8.74 -5.82
C GLU A 84 17.74 9.58 -4.99
N LEU A 85 17.84 9.52 -3.66
CA LEU A 85 17.01 10.29 -2.75
C LEU A 85 17.69 11.61 -2.44
N ASP A 86 16.88 12.65 -2.25
CA ASP A 86 17.34 13.94 -1.76
C ASP A 86 17.80 13.79 -0.30
N ASP A 87 18.97 14.33 0.04
CA ASP A 87 19.47 14.39 1.41
C ASP A 87 18.84 15.59 2.12
N TYR A 88 17.61 15.37 2.60
CA TYR A 88 16.82 16.38 3.28
C TYR A 88 16.32 15.85 4.62
N THR A 89 16.59 16.58 5.69
CA THR A 89 16.19 16.22 7.06
C THR A 89 15.15 17.22 7.57
N VAL A 90 14.09 16.71 8.13
CA VAL A 90 13.04 17.49 8.81
C VAL A 90 13.10 17.23 10.30
N THR A 91 13.04 18.29 11.10
CA THR A 91 13.04 18.20 12.56
C THR A 91 11.60 18.28 13.10
N LEU A 92 11.22 17.25 13.86
CA LEU A 92 9.98 17.27 14.64
C LEU A 92 10.34 17.38 16.11
N SER A 93 10.01 18.49 16.75
CA SER A 93 10.23 18.72 18.18
C SER A 93 9.01 18.32 19.00
N LEU A 94 9.26 17.76 20.19
CA LEU A 94 8.24 17.43 21.17
C LEU A 94 8.65 17.95 22.53
N GLU A 95 7.73 18.67 23.19
CA GLU A 95 7.83 19.09 24.58
C GLU A 95 6.47 18.84 25.24
N ALA A 96 6.43 17.94 26.20
CA ALA A 96 5.22 17.55 26.89
C ALA A 96 5.45 17.41 28.39
N GLU A 97 4.46 17.84 29.17
CA GLU A 97 4.44 17.71 30.63
C GLU A 97 3.14 17.00 31.06
N GLY A 98 3.27 16.03 31.96
CA GLY A 98 2.14 15.30 32.49
C GLY A 98 1.35 16.06 33.55
N PRO A 99 0.18 15.53 33.95
CA PRO A 99 -0.33 14.20 33.58
C PRO A 99 -1.11 14.22 32.27
N GLY A 100 -0.88 13.23 31.40
CA GLY A 100 -1.63 13.10 30.15
C GLY A 100 -1.09 12.05 29.18
N MET A 101 -1.80 11.85 28.10
CA MET A 101 -1.34 11.05 26.95
C MET A 101 -0.69 12.01 25.94
N VAL A 102 0.48 11.66 25.46
CA VAL A 102 1.19 12.33 24.38
C VAL A 102 0.87 11.63 23.09
N TYR A 103 0.45 12.38 22.09
CA TYR A 103 0.06 11.88 20.78
C TYR A 103 1.01 12.36 19.69
N SER A 104 0.94 11.73 18.53
CA SER A 104 1.69 12.14 17.34
C SER A 104 1.40 13.59 16.92
N GLY A 105 0.17 14.08 17.15
CA GLY A 105 -0.23 15.45 16.86
C GLY A 105 0.46 16.52 17.73
N ASP A 106 1.12 16.13 18.83
CA ASP A 106 1.90 17.02 19.69
C ASP A 106 3.29 17.31 19.11
N LEU A 107 3.73 16.55 18.09
CA LEU A 107 4.97 16.78 17.35
C LEU A 107 4.86 18.06 16.51
N LYS A 108 5.80 18.97 16.69
CA LYS A 108 5.92 20.23 15.94
C LYS A 108 7.00 20.11 14.88
N SER A 109 6.61 20.11 13.63
CA SER A 109 7.54 20.03 12.49
C SER A 109 8.05 21.41 12.12
N ASP A 110 9.33 21.50 11.73
CA ASP A 110 9.91 22.69 11.10
C ASP A 110 9.54 22.80 9.60
N ASP A 111 8.89 21.78 9.05
CA ASP A 111 8.33 21.74 7.69
C ASP A 111 6.83 21.40 7.72
N GLU A 112 5.98 22.35 7.33
CA GLU A 112 4.51 22.18 7.32
C GLU A 112 4.03 21.03 6.40
N GLY A 113 4.80 20.66 5.39
CA GLY A 113 4.48 19.57 4.46
C GLY A 113 4.82 18.18 5.01
N VAL A 114 5.65 18.09 6.05
CA VAL A 114 6.09 16.82 6.66
C VAL A 114 5.64 16.79 8.12
N LYS A 115 4.55 16.10 8.39
CA LYS A 115 3.91 15.99 9.71
C LYS A 115 3.24 14.62 9.87
N PRO A 116 2.89 14.22 11.10
CA PRO A 116 2.12 12.99 11.30
C PRO A 116 0.86 12.95 10.45
N ALA A 117 0.68 11.88 9.67
CA ALA A 117 -0.50 11.68 8.82
C ALA A 117 -1.77 11.47 9.66
N ASN A 118 -1.62 10.87 10.84
CA ASN A 118 -2.68 10.74 11.82
C ASN A 118 -2.22 11.37 13.15
N PRO A 119 -2.90 12.42 13.67
CA PRO A 119 -2.51 13.09 14.91
C PRO A 119 -2.84 12.30 16.18
N ASP A 120 -3.66 11.27 16.10
CA ASP A 120 -4.21 10.54 17.26
C ASP A 120 -3.42 9.29 17.64
N ILE A 121 -2.22 9.10 17.08
CA ILE A 121 -1.36 7.94 17.42
C ILE A 121 -0.73 8.16 18.80
N PRO A 122 -1.00 7.32 19.81
CA PRO A 122 -0.46 7.50 21.16
C PRO A 122 1.04 7.16 21.18
N ILE A 123 1.86 8.09 21.72
CA ILE A 123 3.31 7.90 21.90
C ILE A 123 3.59 7.36 23.30
N VAL A 124 3.24 8.12 24.35
CA VAL A 124 3.50 7.73 25.74
C VAL A 124 2.49 8.41 26.67
N LYS A 125 2.24 7.79 27.83
CA LYS A 125 1.46 8.40 28.92
C LYS A 125 2.42 8.92 29.98
N LEU A 126 2.29 10.19 30.32
CA LEU A 126 3.04 10.86 31.39
C LEU A 126 2.19 10.92 32.67
N ALA A 127 2.81 10.67 33.82
CA ALA A 127 2.24 10.91 35.13
C ALA A 127 2.45 12.38 35.56
N GLU A 128 1.90 12.76 36.71
CA GLU A 128 2.08 14.10 37.26
C GLU A 128 3.57 14.40 37.54
N GLY A 129 4.05 15.54 37.05
CA GLY A 129 5.44 15.98 37.20
C GLY A 129 6.44 15.29 36.26
N GLN A 130 6.00 14.38 35.39
CA GLN A 130 6.87 13.79 34.37
C GLN A 130 6.93 14.65 33.12
N ARG A 131 8.11 14.69 32.48
CA ARG A 131 8.38 15.43 31.25
C ARG A 131 8.96 14.53 30.17
N LEU A 132 8.68 14.92 28.94
CA LEU A 132 9.31 14.35 27.75
C LEU A 132 9.68 15.48 26.79
N THR A 133 10.99 15.64 26.53
CA THR A 133 11.52 16.64 25.58
C THR A 133 12.48 15.97 24.64
N LEU A 134 12.23 16.05 23.34
CA LEU A 134 13.06 15.43 22.30
C LEU A 134 12.98 16.18 20.97
N ASN A 135 13.99 15.93 20.12
CA ASN A 135 13.95 16.21 18.69
C ASN A 135 14.00 14.88 17.90
N ALA A 136 13.08 14.71 16.97
CA ALA A 136 13.05 13.59 16.05
C ALA A 136 13.41 14.09 14.63
N TYR A 137 14.39 13.43 14.01
CA TYR A 137 14.91 13.79 12.69
C TYR A 137 14.34 12.81 11.67
N ALA A 138 13.51 13.32 10.77
CA ALA A 138 12.89 12.54 9.71
C ALA A 138 13.65 12.73 8.40
N LYS A 139 13.84 11.63 7.66
CA LYS A 139 14.51 11.57 6.36
C LYS A 139 13.69 10.80 5.35
N LEU A 140 13.92 11.07 4.06
CA LEU A 140 13.44 10.23 2.98
C LEU A 140 14.18 8.90 2.98
N GLY A 141 13.43 7.81 2.85
CA GLY A 141 13.96 6.47 2.74
C GLY A 141 13.06 5.55 1.94
N ARG A 142 13.44 4.30 1.81
CA ARG A 142 12.71 3.30 1.02
C ARG A 142 12.41 2.06 1.84
N GLY A 143 11.28 1.45 1.54
CA GLY A 143 10.85 0.21 2.21
C GLY A 143 11.85 -0.94 2.14
N LYS A 144 12.74 -0.98 1.13
CA LYS A 144 13.84 -1.96 1.05
C LYS A 144 14.88 -1.82 2.15
N ASP A 145 15.06 -0.60 2.70
CA ASP A 145 16.04 -0.30 3.73
C ASP A 145 15.44 -0.58 5.12
N HIS A 146 14.17 -0.16 5.33
CA HIS A 146 13.42 -0.49 6.54
C HIS A 146 11.91 -0.33 6.31
N ALA A 147 11.09 -1.16 6.97
CA ALA A 147 9.62 -1.16 6.85
C ALA A 147 8.96 0.17 7.24
N LYS A 148 9.60 1.02 8.04
CA LYS A 148 9.10 2.35 8.41
C LYS A 148 8.89 3.29 7.22
N TRP A 149 9.55 3.01 6.08
CA TRP A 149 9.42 3.74 4.82
C TRP A 149 8.53 3.04 3.80
N GLN A 150 7.74 2.05 4.21
CA GLN A 150 6.75 1.46 3.32
C GLN A 150 5.51 2.35 3.27
N PRO A 151 5.08 2.82 2.08
CA PRO A 151 3.99 3.79 1.95
C PRO A 151 2.60 3.19 2.23
N GLY A 152 2.52 1.89 2.48
CA GLY A 152 1.26 1.20 2.71
C GLY A 152 1.33 -0.28 2.37
N PHE A 153 0.17 -0.87 2.09
CA PHE A 153 0.04 -2.27 1.74
C PHE A 153 -0.38 -2.44 0.28
N VAL A 154 0.17 -3.45 -0.38
CA VAL A 154 -0.23 -3.82 -1.74
C VAL A 154 -0.25 -5.32 -1.91
N TYR A 155 -1.32 -5.79 -2.49
CA TYR A 155 -1.46 -7.18 -2.93
C TYR A 155 -2.23 -7.25 -4.23
N TYR A 156 -2.06 -8.36 -4.94
CA TYR A 156 -2.84 -8.64 -6.12
C TYR A 156 -3.31 -10.10 -6.12
N LYS A 157 -4.36 -10.35 -6.86
CA LYS A 157 -4.85 -11.68 -7.19
C LYS A 157 -5.13 -11.77 -8.68
N TYR A 158 -5.19 -12.99 -9.21
CA TYR A 158 -5.74 -13.20 -10.53
C TYR A 158 -7.22 -12.83 -10.57
N LEU A 159 -7.66 -12.25 -11.68
CA LEU A 159 -9.08 -12.18 -11.95
C LEU A 159 -9.56 -13.61 -12.27
N THR A 160 -10.56 -14.07 -11.53
CA THR A 160 -11.11 -15.42 -11.70
C THR A 160 -12.58 -15.32 -12.06
N LYS A 161 -13.04 -16.19 -12.94
CA LYS A 161 -14.44 -16.44 -13.24
C LYS A 161 -14.87 -17.75 -12.61
N ILE A 162 -16.01 -17.75 -11.96
CA ILE A 162 -16.63 -18.96 -11.42
C ILE A 162 -17.81 -19.28 -12.31
N HIS A 163 -17.72 -20.40 -13.01
CA HIS A 163 -18.74 -20.94 -13.87
C HIS A 163 -19.60 -21.91 -13.05
N VAL A 164 -20.87 -21.64 -12.94
CA VAL A 164 -21.84 -22.46 -12.20
C VAL A 164 -22.89 -22.98 -13.17
N SER A 165 -22.92 -24.29 -13.42
CA SER A 165 -23.98 -24.90 -14.23
C SER A 165 -25.35 -24.71 -13.57
N LYS A 166 -26.39 -24.41 -14.36
CA LYS A 166 -27.77 -24.32 -13.87
C LYS A 166 -28.35 -25.68 -13.44
N GLU A 167 -27.64 -26.76 -13.68
CA GLU A 167 -27.98 -28.08 -13.11
C GLU A 167 -27.64 -28.18 -11.61
N VAL A 168 -26.84 -27.25 -11.07
CA VAL A 168 -26.56 -27.22 -9.62
C VAL A 168 -27.83 -26.81 -8.88
N PRO A 169 -28.33 -27.60 -7.93
CA PRO A 169 -29.48 -27.21 -7.13
C PRO A 169 -29.22 -25.87 -6.42
N GLU A 170 -30.26 -25.01 -6.40
CA GLU A 170 -30.18 -23.72 -5.72
C GLU A 170 -29.07 -22.75 -6.25
N TRP A 171 -28.63 -22.89 -7.51
CA TRP A 171 -27.64 -22.00 -8.14
C TRP A 171 -28.02 -20.51 -8.05
N GLU A 172 -29.31 -20.20 -7.99
CA GLU A 172 -29.83 -18.84 -7.82
C GLU A 172 -29.38 -18.20 -6.49
N GLU A 173 -29.11 -19.00 -5.46
CA GLU A 173 -28.57 -18.46 -4.21
C GLU A 173 -27.14 -17.95 -4.39
N LEU A 174 -26.33 -18.61 -5.23
CA LEU A 174 -25.00 -18.12 -5.58
C LEU A 174 -25.09 -16.81 -6.35
N LYS A 175 -26.04 -16.67 -7.26
CA LYS A 175 -26.33 -15.42 -7.96
C LYS A 175 -26.64 -14.31 -6.96
N LYS A 176 -27.63 -14.52 -6.08
CA LYS A 176 -28.03 -13.55 -5.05
C LYS A 176 -26.88 -13.20 -4.09
N LEU A 177 -26.01 -14.17 -3.78
CA LEU A 177 -24.86 -13.95 -2.93
C LEU A 177 -23.81 -13.08 -3.64
N ALA A 178 -23.53 -13.34 -4.93
CA ALA A 178 -22.62 -12.56 -5.74
C ALA A 178 -23.10 -11.12 -5.91
N GLU A 179 -24.36 -10.94 -6.25
CA GLU A 179 -25.01 -9.63 -6.40
C GLU A 179 -24.96 -8.82 -5.09
N ARG A 180 -25.27 -9.44 -3.94
CA ARG A 180 -25.15 -8.79 -2.61
C ARG A 180 -23.73 -8.35 -2.29
N ARG A 181 -22.72 -9.03 -2.82
CA ARG A 181 -21.30 -8.67 -2.67
C ARG A 181 -20.83 -7.67 -3.72
N GLY A 182 -21.71 -7.27 -4.65
CA GLY A 182 -21.38 -6.36 -5.74
C GLY A 182 -20.38 -6.96 -6.73
N LEU A 183 -20.45 -8.28 -6.97
CA LEU A 183 -19.66 -8.95 -8.00
C LEU A 183 -20.40 -8.91 -9.33
N PRO A 184 -19.69 -8.67 -10.46
CA PRO A 184 -20.27 -8.80 -11.77
C PRO A 184 -20.75 -10.23 -12.02
N VAL A 185 -21.98 -10.35 -12.54
CA VAL A 185 -22.64 -11.64 -12.81
C VAL A 185 -23.16 -11.59 -14.23
N ASP A 186 -22.75 -12.57 -15.03
CA ASP A 186 -23.25 -12.84 -16.36
C ASP A 186 -24.05 -14.14 -16.33
N GLU A 187 -25.19 -14.19 -17.01
CA GLU A 187 -26.06 -15.37 -17.04
C GLU A 187 -26.34 -15.77 -18.48
N THR A 188 -26.07 -17.02 -18.80
CA THR A 188 -26.44 -17.65 -20.07
C THR A 188 -27.59 -18.62 -19.88
N GLU A 189 -28.02 -19.32 -20.94
CA GLU A 189 -29.06 -20.36 -20.83
C GLU A 189 -28.61 -21.56 -19.99
N GLU A 190 -27.30 -21.89 -19.99
CA GLU A 190 -26.76 -23.10 -19.36
C GLU A 190 -26.01 -22.83 -18.05
N GLU A 191 -25.43 -21.65 -17.89
CA GLU A 191 -24.56 -21.36 -16.75
C GLU A 191 -24.67 -19.92 -16.25
N LEU A 192 -24.29 -19.76 -14.97
CA LEU A 192 -24.04 -18.49 -14.30
C LEU A 192 -22.53 -18.27 -14.23
N ILE A 193 -22.06 -17.08 -14.62
CA ILE A 193 -20.63 -16.70 -14.56
C ILE A 193 -20.48 -15.57 -13.55
N ILE A 194 -19.70 -15.81 -12.48
CA ILE A 194 -19.41 -14.81 -11.43
C ILE A 194 -17.98 -14.34 -11.60
N THR A 195 -17.77 -13.05 -11.89
CA THR A 195 -16.42 -12.47 -12.00
C THR A 195 -15.93 -11.99 -10.65
N THR A 196 -14.84 -12.59 -10.13
CA THR A 196 -14.39 -12.37 -8.76
C THR A 196 -13.42 -11.19 -8.64
N THR A 197 -13.95 -9.98 -8.65
CA THR A 197 -13.15 -8.77 -8.34
C THR A 197 -12.86 -8.61 -6.84
N LYS A 198 -13.62 -9.30 -5.98
CA LYS A 198 -13.44 -9.38 -4.50
C LYS A 198 -13.31 -10.85 -4.09
N ALA A 199 -12.93 -11.10 -2.84
CA ALA A 199 -12.94 -12.45 -2.31
C ALA A 199 -14.36 -13.05 -2.35
N PHE A 200 -14.49 -14.20 -2.96
CA PHE A 200 -15.74 -14.94 -3.03
C PHE A 200 -15.48 -16.38 -2.61
N TYR A 201 -16.13 -16.79 -1.55
CA TYR A 201 -16.05 -18.15 -1.03
C TYR A 201 -17.38 -18.84 -1.29
N LEU A 202 -17.31 -20.02 -1.93
CA LEU A 202 -18.47 -20.86 -2.13
C LEU A 202 -18.99 -21.34 -0.77
N PRO A 203 -20.31 -21.23 -0.50
CA PRO A 203 -20.89 -21.85 0.68
C PRO A 203 -20.65 -23.37 0.68
N ARG A 204 -20.45 -23.94 1.86
CA ARG A 204 -20.07 -25.36 2.06
C ARG A 204 -20.95 -26.36 1.33
N LYS A 205 -22.26 -26.05 1.20
CA LYS A 205 -23.22 -26.89 0.48
C LYS A 205 -22.91 -27.06 -1.02
N PHE A 206 -22.13 -26.15 -1.62
CA PHE A 206 -21.76 -26.18 -3.03
C PHE A 206 -20.39 -26.83 -3.27
N GLU A 207 -19.62 -27.15 -2.22
CA GLU A 207 -18.31 -27.80 -2.33
C GLU A 207 -18.37 -29.13 -3.09
N ALA A 208 -19.46 -29.89 -2.93
CA ALA A 208 -19.65 -31.17 -3.63
C ALA A 208 -19.74 -31.05 -5.17
N TYR A 209 -20.01 -29.85 -5.69
CA TYR A 209 -20.13 -29.59 -7.14
C TYR A 209 -18.85 -28.99 -7.73
N GLN A 210 -17.82 -28.70 -6.90
CA GLN A 210 -16.54 -28.17 -7.37
C GLN A 210 -15.81 -29.17 -8.26
N GLY A 211 -15.23 -28.64 -9.34
CA GLY A 211 -14.49 -29.44 -10.33
C GLY A 211 -15.34 -30.10 -11.42
N ASP A 212 -16.63 -30.27 -11.19
CA ASP A 212 -17.59 -30.81 -12.17
C ASP A 212 -18.55 -29.70 -12.67
N LYS A 213 -19.55 -29.38 -11.88
CA LYS A 213 -20.60 -28.39 -12.23
C LYS A 213 -20.30 -26.96 -11.80
N ILE A 214 -19.30 -26.78 -10.92
CA ILE A 214 -18.76 -25.49 -10.53
C ILE A 214 -17.27 -25.48 -10.83
N ARG A 215 -16.85 -24.62 -11.75
CA ARG A 215 -15.45 -24.53 -12.20
C ARG A 215 -14.92 -23.13 -11.99
N GLU A 216 -13.66 -23.04 -11.59
CA GLU A 216 -12.94 -21.77 -11.52
C GLU A 216 -12.02 -21.65 -12.74
N GLU A 217 -12.15 -20.57 -13.46
CA GLU A 217 -11.29 -20.19 -14.58
C GLU A 217 -10.50 -18.94 -14.22
N VAL A 218 -9.17 -19.04 -14.25
CA VAL A 218 -8.28 -17.90 -14.13
C VAL A 218 -8.24 -17.14 -15.45
N VAL A 219 -8.59 -15.87 -15.44
CA VAL A 219 -8.47 -15.02 -16.63
C VAL A 219 -6.99 -14.74 -16.89
N PRO A 220 -6.42 -15.22 -18.00
CA PRO A 220 -4.99 -15.10 -18.27
C PRO A 220 -4.59 -13.62 -18.33
N ARG A 221 -3.38 -13.32 -17.82
CA ARG A 221 -2.76 -11.99 -17.90
C ARG A 221 -3.61 -10.85 -17.34
N THR A 222 -4.48 -11.15 -16.37
CA THR A 222 -5.40 -10.19 -15.76
C THR A 222 -5.33 -10.27 -14.25
N PHE A 223 -5.00 -9.14 -13.61
CA PHE A 223 -4.77 -9.06 -12.18
C PHE A 223 -5.62 -7.98 -11.55
N VAL A 224 -6.17 -8.28 -10.39
CA VAL A 224 -6.87 -7.32 -9.52
C VAL A 224 -5.90 -6.88 -8.44
N PHE A 225 -5.49 -5.64 -8.47
CA PHE A 225 -4.66 -5.01 -7.44
C PHE A 225 -5.52 -4.32 -6.38
N THR A 226 -5.03 -4.34 -5.17
CA THR A 226 -5.50 -3.49 -4.06
C THR A 226 -4.27 -2.83 -3.45
N VAL A 227 -4.31 -1.50 -3.34
CA VAL A 227 -3.28 -0.68 -2.70
C VAL A 227 -3.95 0.14 -1.62
N GLU A 228 -3.39 0.11 -0.41
CA GLU A 228 -3.86 0.85 0.77
C GLU A 228 -2.69 1.69 1.28
N THR A 229 -2.93 2.98 1.56
CA THR A 229 -1.92 3.90 2.12
C THR A 229 -2.02 3.96 3.63
N ASN A 230 -0.88 4.20 4.32
CA ASN A 230 -0.87 4.57 5.73
C ASN A 230 -1.07 6.08 5.95
N GLY A 231 -1.20 6.85 4.85
CA GLY A 231 -1.43 8.30 4.87
C GLY A 231 -0.20 9.15 4.53
N GLU A 232 0.97 8.54 4.28
CA GLU A 232 2.19 9.27 3.88
C GLU A 232 2.05 9.93 2.52
N LEU A 233 1.37 9.24 1.60
CA LEU A 233 1.15 9.64 0.21
C LEU A 233 -0.29 9.35 -0.20
N PRO A 234 -0.88 10.15 -1.11
CA PRO A 234 -2.10 9.76 -1.80
C PRO A 234 -1.91 8.44 -2.53
N VAL A 235 -2.90 7.56 -2.46
CA VAL A 235 -2.78 6.19 -2.97
C VAL A 235 -2.49 6.12 -4.47
N GLU A 236 -3.02 7.07 -5.26
CA GLU A 236 -2.76 7.16 -6.69
C GLU A 236 -1.31 7.53 -6.98
N GLU A 237 -0.73 8.42 -6.18
CA GLU A 237 0.66 8.84 -6.32
C GLU A 237 1.62 7.69 -6.02
N ILE A 238 1.30 6.85 -5.04
CA ILE A 238 2.08 5.63 -4.74
C ILE A 238 2.22 4.76 -6.00
N VAL A 239 1.11 4.51 -6.70
CA VAL A 239 1.11 3.70 -7.93
C VAL A 239 1.85 4.41 -9.07
N ALA A 240 1.61 5.72 -9.24
CA ALA A 240 2.24 6.52 -10.28
C ALA A 240 3.76 6.60 -10.10
N ILE A 241 4.24 6.86 -8.88
CA ILE A 241 5.67 6.90 -8.53
C ILE A 241 6.32 5.53 -8.79
N ALA A 242 5.67 4.44 -8.36
CA ALA A 242 6.19 3.09 -8.58
C ALA A 242 6.37 2.77 -10.07
N LEU A 243 5.42 3.16 -10.93
CA LEU A 243 5.53 2.99 -12.37
C LEU A 243 6.66 3.84 -12.96
N LYS A 244 6.80 5.10 -12.54
CA LYS A 244 7.90 5.96 -12.97
C LYS A 244 9.27 5.40 -12.55
N ILE A 245 9.39 4.85 -11.34
CA ILE A 245 10.63 4.18 -10.89
C ILE A 245 10.97 2.98 -11.79
N LEU A 246 9.99 2.15 -12.13
CA LEU A 246 10.19 1.03 -13.06
C LEU A 246 10.66 1.51 -14.44
N MET A 247 10.07 2.57 -14.98
CA MET A 247 10.48 3.19 -16.23
C MET A 247 11.93 3.68 -16.16
N ARG A 248 12.30 4.46 -15.13
CA ARG A 248 13.66 4.97 -14.96
C ARG A 248 14.71 3.86 -14.80
N LYS A 249 14.38 2.76 -14.13
CA LYS A 249 15.26 1.60 -14.06
C LYS A 249 15.49 0.96 -15.42
N SER A 250 14.44 0.86 -16.23
CA SER A 250 14.54 0.35 -17.60
C SER A 250 15.40 1.26 -18.48
N ASP A 251 15.18 2.57 -18.40
CA ASP A 251 15.95 3.56 -19.16
C ASP A 251 17.43 3.56 -18.77
N ARG A 252 17.73 3.46 -17.47
CA ARG A 252 19.10 3.32 -16.97
C ARG A 252 19.76 2.05 -17.50
N PHE A 253 19.06 0.93 -17.46
CA PHE A 253 19.57 -0.33 -17.99
C PHE A 253 19.88 -0.25 -19.49
N ILE A 254 18.98 0.35 -20.29
CA ILE A 254 19.20 0.59 -21.72
C ILE A 254 20.43 1.49 -21.95
N SER A 255 20.55 2.56 -21.17
CA SER A 255 21.70 3.47 -21.27
C SER A 255 23.04 2.78 -20.98
N GLU A 256 23.10 1.93 -19.95
CA GLU A 256 24.31 1.17 -19.64
C GLU A 256 24.65 0.14 -20.74
N LEU A 257 23.64 -0.51 -21.32
CA LEU A 257 23.84 -1.41 -22.46
C LEU A 257 24.44 -0.68 -23.69
N HIS A 258 23.96 0.53 -23.97
CA HIS A 258 24.49 1.33 -25.08
C HIS A 258 25.95 1.75 -24.87
N LYS A 259 26.36 2.07 -23.64
CA LYS A 259 27.74 2.36 -23.30
C LYS A 259 28.64 1.16 -23.58
N LEU A 260 28.24 -0.04 -23.08
CA LEU A 260 28.99 -1.28 -23.31
C LEU A 260 29.07 -1.69 -24.79
N ALA A 261 28.10 -1.32 -25.62
CA ALA A 261 28.13 -1.61 -27.06
C ALA A 261 28.97 -0.61 -27.87
N SER A 262 29.39 0.51 -27.25
CA SER A 262 30.19 1.57 -27.89
C SER A 262 31.69 1.48 -27.57
N ASP A 263 32.05 0.67 -26.60
CA ASP A 263 33.44 0.27 -26.23
C ASP A 263 33.80 -1.04 -26.98
#